data_2b9fdc9e451e515044fe281a3ba45b3b
#
_entry.id   2b9fdc9e451e515044fe281a3ba45b3b
#
_cell.length_a   1.000
_cell.length_b   1.000
_cell.length_c   1.000
_cell.angle_alpha   90.00
_cell.angle_beta   90.00
_cell.angle_gamma   90.00
#
_symmetry.space_group_name_H-M   'P 1'
#
loop_
_entity.id
_entity.type
_entity.pdbx_description
1 polymer ?
#
loop_
_entity_poly.entity_id
_entity_poly.type
_entity_poly.pdbx_seq_one_letter_code
_entity_poly.pdbx_strand_id
1 'polypeptide(L)'
;MGEPTNPNRLGEMIKIGRRGSLTGILTILGIQGHVAYPHRANNPSTTLIKILNELKNIRFDKGTKNFQPSNLEVTKINIANNADNVIPGQAEATFNIRYNDKHSSSSLKKKLNKIFYKISKKNKSKFKIQYRVSGAAFLTKPNATTFMIQNIVKKITKIKPKLSTTGGTSDARFIKSISPCLEFGLVGKTMHKADEAVSISDLKKLTKIYSLILDKYFS
;
A
#
# COMPACT_ATOMS: atom_id res chain seq x y z
N MET A 1 17.67 -2.34 9.21
CA MET A 1 17.04 -3.38 8.38
C MET A 1 17.46 -3.19 6.94
N GLY A 2 17.84 -4.27 6.22
CA GLY A 2 18.28 -4.26 4.82
C GLY A 2 17.07 -4.40 3.90
N GLU A 3 16.77 -3.36 3.13
CA GLU A 3 15.71 -3.32 2.11
C GLU A 3 16.15 -2.44 0.95
N PRO A 4 15.80 -2.73 -0.30
CA PRO A 4 16.08 -1.82 -1.41
C PRO A 4 15.34 -0.49 -1.20
N THR A 5 16.09 0.54 -0.83
CA THR A 5 15.50 1.85 -0.47
C THR A 5 15.84 2.95 -1.45
N ASN A 6 16.90 2.76 -2.21
CA ASN A 6 17.44 3.78 -3.10
C ASN A 6 16.82 3.70 -4.50
N PRO A 7 16.29 4.81 -5.04
CA PRO A 7 15.63 4.78 -6.35
C PRO A 7 16.62 4.64 -7.52
N ASN A 8 17.72 5.38 -7.54
CA ASN A 8 18.64 5.42 -8.69
C ASN A 8 20.10 5.15 -8.30
N ARG A 9 20.58 5.67 -7.16
CA ARG A 9 21.97 5.56 -6.69
C ARG A 9 22.02 5.20 -5.23
N LEU A 10 22.96 4.37 -4.83
CA LEU A 10 23.19 4.03 -3.43
C LEU A 10 23.49 5.30 -2.61
N GLY A 11 22.79 5.47 -1.49
CA GLY A 11 22.97 6.61 -0.61
C GLY A 11 21.93 7.72 -0.77
N GLU A 12 20.96 7.60 -1.67
CA GLU A 12 19.95 8.63 -1.88
C GLU A 12 18.88 8.66 -0.78
N MET A 13 18.57 7.49 -0.16
CA MET A 13 17.39 7.41 0.69
C MET A 13 17.49 6.39 1.82
N ILE A 14 17.13 6.84 3.04
CA ILE A 14 16.87 5.99 4.19
C ILE A 14 15.37 6.04 4.47
N LYS A 15 14.73 4.89 4.65
CA LYS A 15 13.33 4.82 5.05
C LYS A 15 13.23 4.88 6.58
N ILE A 16 12.44 5.84 7.05
CA ILE A 16 12.14 6.05 8.48
C ILE A 16 10.71 5.67 8.82
N GLY A 17 9.96 5.14 7.87
CA GLY A 17 8.57 4.74 8.04
C GLY A 17 7.97 4.25 6.75
N ARG A 18 6.79 3.66 6.84
CA ARG A 18 6.01 3.16 5.70
C ARG A 18 4.53 3.47 5.88
N ARG A 19 3.83 3.67 4.77
CA ARG A 19 2.37 3.75 4.77
C ARG A 19 1.78 2.37 5.08
N GLY A 20 0.61 2.35 5.72
CA GLY A 20 -0.17 1.15 5.90
C GLY A 20 -0.76 0.65 4.59
N SER A 21 -1.21 -0.61 4.58
CA SER A 21 -1.84 -1.24 3.42
C SER A 21 -3.06 -2.03 3.85
N LEU A 22 -4.21 -1.70 3.24
CA LEU A 22 -5.49 -2.37 3.41
C LEU A 22 -6.01 -2.81 2.05
N THR A 23 -6.19 -4.11 1.86
CA THR A 23 -6.86 -4.69 0.69
C THR A 23 -8.29 -5.02 1.03
N GLY A 24 -9.25 -4.69 0.16
CA GLY A 24 -10.63 -5.09 0.25
C GLY A 24 -11.06 -5.88 -0.98
N ILE A 25 -11.80 -6.98 -0.77
CA ILE A 25 -12.46 -7.77 -1.82
C ILE A 25 -13.96 -7.60 -1.58
N LEU A 26 -14.58 -6.80 -2.44
CA LEU A 26 -16.00 -6.45 -2.36
C LEU A 26 -16.79 -7.29 -3.37
N THR A 27 -17.75 -8.05 -2.89
CA THR A 27 -18.69 -8.80 -3.73
C THR A 27 -20.09 -8.20 -3.56
N ILE A 28 -20.71 -7.80 -4.65
CA ILE A 28 -22.11 -7.37 -4.71
C ILE A 28 -22.96 -8.56 -5.14
N LEU A 29 -24.01 -8.82 -4.41
CA LEU A 29 -24.98 -9.88 -4.69
C LEU A 29 -26.25 -9.24 -5.23
N GLY A 30 -26.71 -9.74 -6.39
CA GLY A 30 -27.93 -9.32 -7.06
C GLY A 30 -28.89 -10.49 -7.26
N ILE A 31 -29.74 -10.36 -8.26
CA ILE A 31 -30.66 -11.40 -8.72
C ILE A 31 -30.43 -11.59 -10.22
N GLN A 32 -30.01 -12.80 -10.61
CA GLN A 32 -29.80 -13.17 -11.99
C GLN A 32 -31.11 -13.17 -12.77
N GLY A 33 -31.05 -12.80 -14.06
CA GLY A 33 -32.23 -12.83 -14.91
C GLY A 33 -31.92 -12.51 -16.36
N HIS A 34 -32.94 -12.61 -17.22
CA HIS A 34 -32.82 -12.31 -18.64
C HIS A 34 -32.80 -10.78 -18.85
N VAL A 35 -31.90 -10.27 -19.69
CA VAL A 35 -31.77 -8.80 -19.94
C VAL A 35 -33.04 -8.14 -20.50
N ALA A 36 -33.87 -8.89 -21.22
CA ALA A 36 -35.15 -8.41 -21.73
C ALA A 36 -36.21 -8.18 -20.60
N TYR A 37 -35.98 -8.75 -19.41
CA TYR A 37 -36.92 -8.64 -18.29
C TYR A 37 -36.21 -8.11 -17.02
N PRO A 38 -35.63 -6.89 -17.09
CA PRO A 38 -34.80 -6.35 -16.00
C PRO A 38 -35.58 -6.14 -14.70
N HIS A 39 -36.90 -6.01 -14.77
CA HIS A 39 -37.77 -5.88 -13.60
C HIS A 39 -37.86 -7.16 -12.75
N ARG A 40 -37.44 -8.34 -13.28
CA ARG A 40 -37.37 -9.62 -12.58
C ARG A 40 -35.98 -9.93 -12.05
N ALA A 41 -35.02 -9.05 -12.28
CA ALA A 41 -33.63 -9.19 -11.87
C ALA A 41 -33.16 -8.04 -10.99
N ASN A 42 -31.97 -8.16 -10.43
CA ASN A 42 -31.27 -7.04 -9.81
C ASN A 42 -29.79 -7.10 -10.19
N ASN A 43 -29.37 -6.18 -11.06
CA ASN A 43 -28.04 -6.21 -11.63
C ASN A 43 -26.96 -5.74 -10.62
N PRO A 44 -26.08 -6.64 -10.11
CA PRO A 44 -25.04 -6.28 -9.17
C PRO A 44 -23.94 -5.44 -9.83
N SER A 45 -23.73 -5.56 -11.16
CA SER A 45 -22.75 -4.76 -11.88
C SER A 45 -23.07 -3.27 -11.82
N THR A 46 -24.36 -2.90 -11.95
CA THR A 46 -24.81 -1.51 -11.81
C THR A 46 -24.52 -0.96 -10.42
N THR A 47 -24.73 -1.76 -9.37
CA THR A 47 -24.43 -1.37 -7.99
C THR A 47 -22.91 -1.24 -7.79
N LEU A 48 -22.11 -2.20 -8.31
CA LEU A 48 -20.65 -2.17 -8.23
C LEU A 48 -20.09 -0.92 -8.92
N ILE A 49 -20.52 -0.59 -10.12
CA ILE A 49 -20.09 0.61 -10.86
C ILE A 49 -20.31 1.88 -10.03
N LYS A 50 -21.48 2.02 -9.39
CA LYS A 50 -21.79 3.18 -8.53
C LYS A 50 -20.85 3.24 -7.31
N ILE A 51 -20.56 2.10 -6.70
CA ILE A 51 -19.61 2.02 -5.59
C ILE A 51 -18.19 2.39 -6.06
N LEU A 52 -17.72 1.82 -7.17
CA LEU A 52 -16.38 2.10 -7.69
C LEU A 52 -16.21 3.57 -8.09
N ASN A 53 -17.25 4.21 -8.65
CA ASN A 53 -17.22 5.64 -8.92
C ASN A 53 -17.11 6.47 -7.65
N GLU A 54 -17.81 6.12 -6.57
CA GLU A 54 -17.66 6.77 -5.27
C GLU A 54 -16.26 6.57 -4.70
N LEU A 55 -15.72 5.33 -4.77
CA LEU A 55 -14.38 5.01 -4.30
C LEU A 55 -13.29 5.79 -5.04
N LYS A 56 -13.42 5.95 -6.38
CA LYS A 56 -12.48 6.72 -7.21
C LYS A 56 -12.40 8.19 -6.77
N ASN A 57 -13.50 8.75 -6.32
CA ASN A 57 -13.60 10.15 -5.92
C ASN A 57 -13.29 10.41 -4.44
N ILE A 58 -13.01 9.36 -3.65
CA ILE A 58 -12.67 9.52 -2.24
C ILE A 58 -11.34 10.27 -2.09
N ARG A 59 -11.40 11.38 -1.37
CA ARG A 59 -10.21 12.03 -0.82
C ARG A 59 -10.12 11.68 0.66
N PHE A 60 -9.09 10.93 1.05
CA PHE A 60 -8.88 10.55 2.44
C PHE A 60 -8.28 11.68 3.25
N ASP A 61 -7.22 12.31 2.72
CA ASP A 61 -6.43 13.36 3.34
C ASP A 61 -5.55 14.09 2.31
N LYS A 62 -4.82 15.10 2.78
CA LYS A 62 -3.85 15.87 1.97
C LYS A 62 -2.39 15.46 2.23
N GLY A 63 -2.16 14.33 2.92
CA GLY A 63 -0.85 13.94 3.41
C GLY A 63 -0.48 14.61 4.75
N THR A 64 0.75 14.36 5.18
CA THR A 64 1.37 14.95 6.37
C THR A 64 2.77 15.46 6.02
N LYS A 65 3.47 16.08 6.96
CA LYS A 65 4.88 16.46 6.79
C LYS A 65 5.76 15.27 6.37
N ASN A 66 5.41 14.07 6.84
CA ASN A 66 6.23 12.88 6.66
C ASN A 66 5.65 11.87 5.64
N PHE A 67 4.38 11.99 5.29
CA PHE A 67 3.69 11.01 4.42
C PHE A 67 2.97 11.68 3.26
N GLN A 68 3.01 11.01 2.14
CA GLN A 68 2.14 11.30 1.00
C GLN A 68 0.66 11.13 1.38
N PRO A 69 -0.28 11.73 0.63
CA PRO A 69 -1.70 11.46 0.79
C PRO A 69 -2.03 9.96 0.72
N SER A 70 -3.05 9.56 1.46
CA SER A 70 -3.61 8.22 1.34
C SER A 70 -4.36 8.08 0.02
N ASN A 71 -4.18 6.96 -0.66
CA ASN A 71 -4.81 6.69 -1.95
C ASN A 71 -5.45 5.31 -2.00
N LEU A 72 -6.47 5.16 -2.83
CA LEU A 72 -7.15 3.91 -3.13
C LEU A 72 -7.04 3.63 -4.62
N GLU A 73 -6.65 2.39 -4.96
CA GLU A 73 -6.64 1.90 -6.33
C GLU A 73 -7.48 0.63 -6.45
N VAL A 74 -8.32 0.58 -7.46
CA VAL A 74 -9.05 -0.64 -7.84
C VAL A 74 -8.11 -1.48 -8.69
N THR A 75 -7.82 -2.70 -8.23
CA THR A 75 -6.80 -3.57 -8.86
C THR A 75 -7.39 -4.71 -9.67
N LYS A 76 -8.68 -5.04 -9.45
CA LYS A 76 -9.37 -6.11 -10.17
C LYS A 76 -10.87 -5.84 -10.19
N ILE A 77 -11.52 -6.12 -11.32
CA ILE A 77 -12.97 -6.21 -11.45
C ILE A 77 -13.27 -7.54 -12.11
N ASN A 78 -14.19 -8.30 -11.54
CA ASN A 78 -14.58 -9.61 -12.04
C ASN A 78 -16.10 -9.76 -12.02
N ILE A 79 -16.66 -10.11 -13.17
CA ILE A 79 -18.07 -10.43 -13.34
C ILE A 79 -18.10 -11.76 -14.09
N ALA A 80 -18.29 -12.84 -13.34
CA ALA A 80 -18.34 -14.19 -13.91
C ALA A 80 -19.67 -14.39 -14.65
N ASN A 81 -19.72 -13.93 -15.88
CA ASN A 81 -20.87 -14.05 -16.77
C ASN A 81 -20.38 -14.23 -18.21
N ASN A 82 -20.72 -15.37 -18.82
CA ASN A 82 -20.31 -15.71 -20.18
C ASN A 82 -21.46 -15.58 -21.20
N ALA A 83 -22.63 -15.09 -20.77
CA ALA A 83 -23.82 -14.98 -21.62
C ALA A 83 -24.23 -13.52 -21.74
N ASP A 84 -24.34 -13.01 -22.98
CA ASP A 84 -24.64 -11.59 -23.27
C ASP A 84 -26.08 -11.22 -22.92
N ASN A 85 -26.98 -12.18 -22.89
CA ASN A 85 -28.41 -11.98 -22.62
C ASN A 85 -28.81 -12.26 -21.15
N VAL A 86 -27.83 -12.44 -20.23
CA VAL A 86 -28.07 -12.74 -18.83
C VAL A 86 -27.50 -11.64 -17.92
N ILE A 87 -28.32 -11.11 -17.04
CA ILE A 87 -27.90 -10.26 -15.92
C ILE A 87 -27.22 -11.16 -14.88
N PRO A 88 -25.97 -10.88 -14.45
CA PRO A 88 -25.24 -11.74 -13.51
C PRO A 88 -25.87 -11.75 -12.11
N GLY A 89 -25.64 -12.81 -11.34
CA GLY A 89 -26.05 -12.91 -9.94
C GLY A 89 -25.10 -12.24 -8.97
N GLN A 90 -23.84 -12.01 -9.36
CA GLN A 90 -22.82 -11.35 -8.53
C GLN A 90 -21.79 -10.59 -9.37
N ALA A 91 -21.17 -9.58 -8.77
CA ALA A 91 -20.06 -8.83 -9.32
C ALA A 91 -19.05 -8.51 -8.21
N GLU A 92 -17.76 -8.59 -8.51
CA GLU A 92 -16.68 -8.45 -7.55
C GLU A 92 -15.66 -7.39 -7.98
N ALA A 93 -15.09 -6.69 -7.00
CA ALA A 93 -13.92 -5.86 -7.20
C ALA A 93 -12.93 -5.99 -6.04
N THR A 94 -11.65 -5.98 -6.38
CA THR A 94 -10.55 -5.86 -5.42
C THR A 94 -9.95 -4.46 -5.49
N PHE A 95 -9.70 -3.87 -4.34
CA PHE A 95 -9.02 -2.58 -4.22
C PHE A 95 -7.95 -2.63 -3.13
N ASN A 96 -6.96 -1.75 -3.23
CA ASN A 96 -5.94 -1.57 -2.20
C ASN A 96 -5.86 -0.10 -1.78
N ILE A 97 -5.73 0.13 -0.47
CA ILE A 97 -5.53 1.46 0.10
C ILE A 97 -4.13 1.52 0.70
N ARG A 98 -3.36 2.53 0.27
CA ARG A 98 -2.13 2.95 0.93
C ARG A 98 -2.45 4.14 1.80
N TYR A 99 -2.33 4.02 3.12
CA TYR A 99 -2.74 5.04 4.07
C TYR A 99 -1.60 5.50 4.99
N ASN A 100 -1.64 6.78 5.33
CA ASN A 100 -0.68 7.41 6.23
C ASN A 100 -1.12 7.33 7.70
N ASP A 101 -0.39 7.99 8.57
CA ASP A 101 -0.59 7.99 10.03
C ASP A 101 -1.86 8.72 10.52
N LYS A 102 -2.58 9.42 9.64
CA LYS A 102 -3.90 10.01 9.96
C LYS A 102 -5.02 8.97 10.02
N HIS A 103 -4.79 7.76 9.52
CA HIS A 103 -5.80 6.71 9.43
C HIS A 103 -5.34 5.44 10.11
N SER A 104 -6.31 4.70 10.63
CA SER A 104 -6.16 3.30 11.02
C SER A 104 -6.94 2.40 10.05
N SER A 105 -6.57 1.12 9.98
CA SER A 105 -7.34 0.14 9.22
C SER A 105 -8.80 0.08 9.67
N SER A 106 -9.05 0.24 10.97
CA SER A 106 -10.39 0.26 11.57
C SER A 106 -11.22 1.47 11.09
N SER A 107 -10.65 2.67 11.13
CA SER A 107 -11.33 3.89 10.66
C SER A 107 -11.67 3.82 9.17
N LEU A 108 -10.74 3.29 8.35
CA LEU A 108 -10.97 3.09 6.92
C LEU A 108 -12.07 2.07 6.64
N LYS A 109 -12.05 0.90 7.30
CA LYS A 109 -13.10 -0.12 7.20
C LYS A 109 -14.48 0.47 7.52
N LYS A 110 -14.58 1.24 8.63
CA LYS A 110 -15.82 1.90 9.03
C LYS A 110 -16.32 2.88 7.96
N LYS A 111 -15.44 3.71 7.40
CA LYS A 111 -15.78 4.66 6.33
C LYS A 111 -16.27 3.94 5.07
N LEU A 112 -15.57 2.90 4.64
CA LEU A 112 -15.92 2.12 3.45
C LEU A 112 -17.23 1.37 3.61
N ASN A 113 -17.42 0.69 4.73
CA ASN A 113 -18.65 -0.05 5.01
C ASN A 113 -19.89 0.86 4.98
N LYS A 114 -19.76 2.10 5.47
CA LYS A 114 -20.85 3.10 5.39
C LYS A 114 -21.21 3.42 3.93
N ILE A 115 -20.23 3.54 3.05
CA ILE A 115 -20.45 3.79 1.61
C ILE A 115 -21.12 2.57 0.96
N PHE A 116 -20.58 1.38 1.19
CA PHE A 116 -21.12 0.14 0.64
C PHE A 116 -22.56 -0.09 1.07
N TYR A 117 -22.85 0.07 2.35
CA TYR A 117 -24.19 -0.05 2.88
C TYR A 117 -25.17 0.95 2.23
N LYS A 118 -24.79 2.24 2.19
CA LYS A 118 -25.63 3.31 1.62
C LYS A 118 -26.01 3.01 0.16
N ILE A 119 -25.03 2.66 -0.68
CA ILE A 119 -25.25 2.45 -2.11
C ILE A 119 -25.98 1.13 -2.34
N SER A 120 -25.60 0.05 -1.66
CA SER A 120 -26.25 -1.26 -1.80
C SER A 120 -27.71 -1.21 -1.38
N LYS A 121 -28.03 -0.56 -0.25
CA LYS A 121 -29.40 -0.36 0.22
C LYS A 121 -30.26 0.37 -0.82
N LYS A 122 -29.74 1.48 -1.39
CA LYS A 122 -30.43 2.26 -2.42
C LYS A 122 -30.73 1.43 -3.70
N ASN A 123 -29.86 0.47 -4.03
CA ASN A 123 -29.99 -0.38 -5.21
C ASN A 123 -30.61 -1.76 -4.88
N LYS A 124 -31.15 -1.96 -3.69
CA LYS A 124 -31.74 -3.24 -3.22
C LYS A 124 -30.80 -4.44 -3.40
N SER A 125 -29.50 -4.22 -3.36
CA SER A 125 -28.45 -5.25 -3.46
C SER A 125 -27.90 -5.57 -2.07
N LYS A 126 -27.38 -6.78 -1.91
CA LYS A 126 -26.59 -7.17 -0.73
C LYS A 126 -25.08 -7.09 -1.09
N PHE A 127 -24.22 -6.93 -0.09
CA PHE A 127 -22.78 -7.00 -0.31
C PHE A 127 -22.10 -7.87 0.74
N LYS A 128 -20.95 -8.44 0.36
CA LYS A 128 -19.98 -9.06 1.24
C LYS A 128 -18.65 -8.35 1.06
N ILE A 129 -17.89 -8.18 2.12
CA ILE A 129 -16.58 -7.56 2.08
C ILE A 129 -15.59 -8.33 2.93
N GLN A 130 -14.45 -8.67 2.35
CA GLN A 130 -13.30 -9.23 3.05
C GLN A 130 -12.18 -8.21 3.07
N TYR A 131 -11.54 -8.04 4.24
CA TYR A 131 -10.43 -7.11 4.40
C TYR A 131 -9.17 -7.85 4.81
N ARG A 132 -8.05 -7.53 4.16
CA ARG A 132 -6.71 -7.97 4.55
C ARG A 132 -5.84 -6.76 4.85
N VAL A 133 -5.32 -6.66 6.08
CA VAL A 133 -4.37 -5.63 6.50
C VAL A 133 -2.97 -6.21 6.37
N SER A 134 -2.14 -5.66 5.49
CA SER A 134 -0.74 -6.08 5.35
C SER A 134 0.16 -5.39 6.37
N GLY A 135 -0.21 -4.20 6.86
CA GLY A 135 0.51 -3.48 7.91
C GLY A 135 -0.13 -2.13 8.20
N ALA A 136 0.10 -1.63 9.42
CA ALA A 136 -0.25 -0.26 9.79
C ALA A 136 0.81 0.72 9.29
N ALA A 137 0.44 1.99 9.12
CA ALA A 137 1.42 3.05 8.90
C ALA A 137 2.30 3.21 10.16
N PHE A 138 3.59 3.46 9.97
CA PHE A 138 4.50 3.75 11.06
C PHE A 138 5.55 4.79 10.68
N LEU A 139 6.06 5.47 11.70
CA LEU A 139 7.13 6.44 11.58
C LEU A 139 8.11 6.25 12.74
N THR A 140 9.37 6.08 12.44
CA THR A 140 10.48 6.20 13.41
C THR A 140 10.92 7.67 13.42
N LYS A 141 10.73 8.36 14.54
CA LYS A 141 11.21 9.73 14.68
C LYS A 141 12.74 9.74 14.57
N PRO A 142 13.33 10.60 13.73
CA PRO A 142 14.77 10.71 13.63
C PRO A 142 15.42 10.99 15.00
N ASN A 143 16.49 10.28 15.29
CA ASN A 143 17.24 10.35 16.56
C ASN A 143 18.76 10.28 16.28
N ALA A 144 19.57 10.23 17.32
CA ALA A 144 21.03 10.15 17.21
C ALA A 144 21.49 9.00 16.27
N THR A 145 20.91 7.82 16.42
CA THR A 145 21.21 6.65 15.54
C THR A 145 20.85 6.94 14.08
N THR A 146 19.73 7.59 13.82
CA THR A 146 19.33 7.98 12.45
C THR A 146 20.39 8.88 11.82
N PHE A 147 20.84 9.90 12.54
CA PHE A 147 21.86 10.83 12.06
C PHE A 147 23.24 10.21 11.94
N MET A 148 23.61 9.29 12.84
CA MET A 148 24.83 8.50 12.74
C MET A 148 24.84 7.69 11.44
N ILE A 149 23.78 6.93 11.14
CA ILE A 149 23.65 6.15 9.91
C ILE A 149 23.70 7.07 8.68
N GLN A 150 22.97 8.20 8.70
CA GLN A 150 22.98 9.17 7.60
C GLN A 150 24.40 9.72 7.32
N ASN A 151 25.19 9.96 8.36
CA ASN A 151 26.58 10.43 8.23
C ASN A 151 27.51 9.35 7.68
N ILE A 152 27.35 8.11 8.12
CA ILE A 152 28.13 6.97 7.60
C ILE A 152 27.84 6.76 6.10
N VAL A 153 26.57 6.75 5.71
CA VAL A 153 26.16 6.64 4.31
C VAL A 153 26.77 7.79 3.51
N LYS A 154 26.67 9.04 3.97
CA LYS A 154 27.27 10.20 3.31
C LYS A 154 28.79 10.07 3.16
N LYS A 155 29.49 9.55 4.19
CA LYS A 155 30.95 9.36 4.14
C LYS A 155 31.34 8.40 3.02
N ILE A 156 30.62 7.30 2.85
CA ILE A 156 30.95 6.26 1.84
C ILE A 156 30.45 6.61 0.44
N THR A 157 29.23 7.13 0.32
CA THR A 157 28.59 7.36 -1.00
C THR A 157 28.79 8.79 -1.52
N LYS A 158 29.25 9.72 -0.68
CA LYS A 158 29.31 11.17 -0.92
C LYS A 158 27.94 11.82 -1.10
N ILE A 159 26.86 11.08 -0.86
CA ILE A 159 25.46 11.55 -0.96
C ILE A 159 24.88 11.60 0.45
N LYS A 160 24.23 12.71 0.83
CA LYS A 160 23.45 12.80 2.07
C LYS A 160 22.07 12.20 1.84
N PRO A 161 21.72 11.04 2.46
CA PRO A 161 20.44 10.40 2.25
C PRO A 161 19.27 11.28 2.66
N LYS A 162 18.20 11.28 1.87
CA LYS A 162 16.90 11.84 2.29
C LYS A 162 16.20 10.85 3.22
N LEU A 163 15.62 11.33 4.31
CA LEU A 163 14.74 10.54 5.17
C LEU A 163 13.34 10.51 4.53
N SER A 164 12.77 9.32 4.39
CA SER A 164 11.56 9.13 3.58
C SER A 164 10.64 8.04 4.14
N THR A 165 9.35 8.16 3.83
CA THR A 165 8.32 7.16 4.13
C THR A 165 7.67 6.59 2.86
N THR A 166 8.21 6.92 1.68
CA THR A 166 7.68 6.46 0.39
C THR A 166 7.95 4.97 0.16
N GLY A 167 7.21 4.37 -0.78
CA GLY A 167 7.37 2.97 -1.19
C GLY A 167 6.30 2.03 -0.65
N GLY A 168 6.50 0.74 -0.90
CA GLY A 168 5.62 -0.33 -0.46
C GLY A 168 5.73 -0.67 1.04
N THR A 169 5.04 -1.70 1.48
CA THR A 169 5.24 -2.29 2.81
C THR A 169 6.51 -3.14 2.82
N SER A 170 7.14 -3.25 4.01
CA SER A 170 8.32 -4.08 4.27
C SER A 170 8.15 -4.82 5.59
N ASP A 171 9.06 -5.71 5.91
CA ASP A 171 9.03 -6.45 7.18
C ASP A 171 9.39 -5.57 8.40
N ALA A 172 9.86 -4.34 8.18
CA ALA A 172 9.93 -3.32 9.22
C ALA A 172 8.60 -3.10 9.97
N ARG A 173 7.47 -3.42 9.33
CA ARG A 173 6.14 -3.39 9.97
C ARG A 173 6.02 -4.31 11.19
N PHE A 174 6.78 -5.39 11.26
CA PHE A 174 6.82 -6.30 12.41
C PHE A 174 7.81 -5.81 13.46
N ILE A 175 9.01 -5.40 13.02
CA ILE A 175 10.09 -4.96 13.90
C ILE A 175 9.72 -3.67 14.64
N LYS A 176 8.99 -2.77 14.01
CA LYS A 176 8.61 -1.47 14.60
C LYS A 176 7.82 -1.57 15.90
N SER A 177 7.17 -2.72 16.18
CA SER A 177 6.44 -2.96 17.43
C SER A 177 7.37 -3.29 18.61
N ILE A 178 8.60 -3.69 18.31
CA ILE A 178 9.60 -4.12 19.30
C ILE A 178 10.68 -3.04 19.46
N SER A 179 11.08 -2.39 18.35
CA SER A 179 12.19 -1.43 18.33
C SER A 179 11.98 -0.36 17.26
N PRO A 180 12.56 0.86 17.44
CA PRO A 180 12.67 1.83 16.36
C PRO A 180 13.34 1.18 15.15
N CYS A 181 12.76 1.35 13.95
CA CYS A 181 13.24 0.68 12.74
C CYS A 181 13.54 1.69 11.64
N LEU A 182 14.73 1.53 11.04
CA LEU A 182 15.17 2.22 9.84
C LEU A 182 15.47 1.20 8.75
N GLU A 183 15.24 1.57 7.50
CA GLU A 183 15.57 0.71 6.37
C GLU A 183 16.56 1.42 5.45
N PHE A 184 17.59 0.70 5.06
CA PHE A 184 18.57 1.14 4.06
C PHE A 184 19.09 -0.08 3.31
N GLY A 185 19.33 0.05 2.01
CA GLY A 185 19.91 -1.04 1.21
C GLY A 185 20.18 -0.63 -0.22
N LEU A 186 20.15 -1.59 -1.12
CA LEU A 186 20.54 -1.43 -2.51
C LEU A 186 19.58 -0.56 -3.33
N VAL A 187 19.95 -0.31 -4.58
CA VAL A 187 19.11 0.37 -5.56
C VAL A 187 18.05 -0.61 -6.06
N GLY A 188 16.78 -0.19 -5.99
CA GLY A 188 15.64 -1.01 -6.38
C GLY A 188 15.15 -0.81 -7.83
N LYS A 189 15.99 -0.28 -8.74
CA LYS A 189 15.59 0.08 -10.10
C LYS A 189 15.06 -1.09 -10.94
N THR A 190 15.57 -2.29 -10.72
CA THR A 190 15.18 -3.51 -11.43
C THR A 190 14.37 -4.48 -10.54
N MET A 191 14.01 -4.06 -9.34
CA MET A 191 13.25 -4.88 -8.39
C MET A 191 11.95 -5.40 -9.00
N HIS A 192 11.70 -6.70 -8.86
CA HIS A 192 10.56 -7.45 -9.43
C HIS A 192 10.50 -7.49 -10.96
N LYS A 193 11.62 -7.24 -11.65
CA LYS A 193 11.74 -7.42 -13.10
C LYS A 193 12.40 -8.75 -13.44
N ALA A 194 12.24 -9.22 -14.69
CA ALA A 194 12.80 -10.48 -15.15
C ALA A 194 14.33 -10.56 -14.96
N ASP A 195 15.05 -9.48 -15.27
CA ASP A 195 16.51 -9.40 -15.13
C ASP A 195 16.88 -8.54 -13.92
N GLU A 196 16.38 -8.92 -12.74
CA GLU A 196 16.71 -8.21 -11.50
C GLU A 196 18.20 -8.29 -11.22
N ALA A 197 18.83 -7.12 -11.06
CA ALA A 197 20.27 -7.00 -10.89
C ALA A 197 20.66 -5.85 -9.99
N VAL A 198 21.85 -5.96 -9.38
CA VAL A 198 22.48 -4.91 -8.58
C VAL A 198 23.93 -4.72 -8.96
N SER A 199 24.45 -3.51 -8.75
CA SER A 199 25.86 -3.22 -8.97
C SER A 199 26.74 -3.90 -7.91
N ILE A 200 27.79 -4.64 -8.34
CA ILE A 200 28.79 -5.22 -7.44
C ILE A 200 29.49 -4.12 -6.62
N SER A 201 29.75 -2.95 -7.23
CA SER A 201 30.32 -1.79 -6.52
C SER A 201 29.40 -1.33 -5.39
N ASP A 202 28.07 -1.28 -5.62
CA ASP A 202 27.11 -0.87 -4.60
C ASP A 202 26.98 -1.92 -3.50
N LEU A 203 27.08 -3.22 -3.83
CA LEU A 203 27.11 -4.29 -2.84
C LEU A 203 28.32 -4.15 -1.91
N LYS A 204 29.53 -3.93 -2.46
CA LYS A 204 30.76 -3.70 -1.67
C LYS A 204 30.64 -2.46 -0.77
N LYS A 205 30.09 -1.35 -1.29
CA LYS A 205 29.85 -0.15 -0.49
C LYS A 205 28.81 -0.38 0.62
N LEU A 206 27.73 -1.11 0.33
CA LEU A 206 26.70 -1.43 1.33
C LEU A 206 27.28 -2.28 2.47
N THR A 207 28.07 -3.30 2.17
CA THR A 207 28.79 -4.10 3.18
C THR A 207 29.64 -3.21 4.09
N LYS A 208 30.44 -2.31 3.51
CA LYS A 208 31.26 -1.36 4.29
C LYS A 208 30.40 -0.42 5.16
N ILE A 209 29.28 0.04 4.64
CA ILE A 209 28.32 0.88 5.38
C ILE A 209 27.80 0.12 6.61
N TYR A 210 27.36 -1.13 6.45
CA TYR A 210 26.85 -1.93 7.55
C TYR A 210 27.92 -2.25 8.60
N SER A 211 29.14 -2.60 8.20
CA SER A 211 30.25 -2.79 9.16
C SER A 211 30.47 -1.53 10.00
N LEU A 212 30.58 -0.36 9.36
CA LEU A 212 30.74 0.91 10.08
C LEU A 212 29.56 1.28 10.99
N ILE A 213 28.33 0.88 10.63
CA ILE A 213 27.16 1.08 11.50
C ILE A 213 27.28 0.23 12.75
N LEU A 214 27.65 -1.05 12.60
CA LEU A 214 27.83 -1.96 13.74
C LEU A 214 28.98 -1.50 14.65
N ASP A 215 30.15 -1.20 14.08
CA ASP A 215 31.30 -0.68 14.83
C ASP A 215 30.93 0.56 15.65
N LYS A 216 30.23 1.53 15.01
CA LYS A 216 29.88 2.80 15.66
C LYS A 216 28.73 2.68 16.64
N TYR A 217 27.88 1.67 16.52
CA TYR A 217 26.74 1.46 17.40
C TYR A 217 27.13 0.74 18.70
N PHE A 218 28.13 -0.14 18.63
CA PHE A 218 28.61 -0.93 19.77
C PHE A 218 29.89 -0.41 20.41
N SER A 219 30.54 0.63 19.86
CA SER A 219 31.62 1.39 20.47
C SER A 219 31.10 2.51 21.38
#